data_40335882f72e22eb052e56e29bbd5e9f
#
_entry.id   40335882f72e22eb052e56e29bbd5e9f
#
_cell.length_a   1.000
_cell.length_b   1.000
_cell.length_c   1.000
_cell.angle_alpha   90.00
_cell.angle_beta   90.00
_cell.angle_gamma   90.00
#
_symmetry.space_group_name_H-M   'P 1'
#
loop_
_entity.id
_entity.type
_entity.pdbx_description
1 polymer ?
#
loop_
_entity_poly.entity_id
_entity_poly.type
_entity_poly.pdbx_seq_one_letter_code
_entity_poly.pdbx_strand_id
1 'polypeptide(L)' 'MDSIIIEEKLSHIMKSLDELSDIVAKHETTITLSTSRIEKLMNMLAEKELESGGAAYFQDDKPPHY' A
#
# COMPACT_ATOMS: atom_id res chain seq x y z
N MET A 1 35.13 -21.47 23.73
CA MET A 1 34.30 -22.51 23.22
C MET A 1 32.95 -21.98 22.82
N ASP A 2 32.23 -21.48 23.74
CA ASP A 2 30.91 -21.01 23.45
C ASP A 2 30.93 -19.70 22.70
N SER A 3 32.06 -18.96 22.75
CA SER A 3 32.12 -17.69 22.08
C SER A 3 32.04 -17.84 20.56
N ILE A 4 32.58 -18.95 20.04
CA ILE A 4 32.48 -19.17 18.59
C ILE A 4 31.05 -19.45 18.19
N ILE A 5 30.36 -20.26 18.99
CA ILE A 5 28.96 -20.56 18.71
C ILE A 5 28.11 -19.30 18.82
N ILE A 6 28.38 -18.49 19.83
CA ILE A 6 27.65 -17.24 20.02
C ILE A 6 27.92 -16.30 18.87
N GLU A 7 29.17 -16.21 18.43
CA GLU A 7 29.50 -15.32 17.32
C GLU A 7 28.83 -15.78 16.05
N GLU A 8 28.76 -17.09 15.82
CA GLU A 8 28.06 -17.60 14.66
C GLU A 8 26.58 -17.24 14.68
N LYS A 9 25.97 -17.43 15.85
CA LYS A 9 24.56 -17.12 15.99
C LYS A 9 24.29 -15.63 15.81
N LEU A 10 25.17 -14.80 16.36
CA LEU A 10 25.04 -13.37 16.19
C LEU A 10 25.15 -12.97 14.72
N SER A 11 26.08 -13.62 14.00
CA SER A 11 26.24 -13.34 12.58
C SER A 11 24.96 -13.70 11.82
N HIS A 12 24.34 -14.81 12.16
CA HIS A 12 23.11 -15.22 11.52
C HIS A 12 21.99 -14.24 11.82
N ILE A 13 21.91 -13.80 13.08
CA ILE A 13 20.88 -12.84 13.48
C ILE A 13 21.08 -11.53 12.73
N MET A 14 22.32 -11.07 12.66
CA MET A 14 22.60 -9.82 11.98
C MET A 14 22.25 -9.90 10.50
N LYS A 15 22.55 -11.04 9.89
CA LYS A 15 22.20 -11.23 8.49
C LYS A 15 20.69 -11.24 8.31
N SER A 16 19.98 -11.88 9.21
CA SER A 16 18.53 -11.93 9.16
C SER A 16 17.94 -10.54 9.32
N LEU A 17 18.50 -9.73 10.22
CA LEU A 17 18.04 -8.37 10.42
C LEU A 17 18.26 -7.53 9.17
N ASP A 18 19.40 -7.69 8.52
CA ASP A 18 19.68 -6.97 7.29
C ASP A 18 18.66 -7.34 6.23
N GLU A 19 18.37 -8.61 6.10
CA GLU A 19 17.41 -9.08 5.11
C GLU A 19 16.01 -8.56 5.42
N LEU A 20 15.64 -8.56 6.69
CA LEU A 20 14.35 -8.02 7.10
C LEU A 20 14.26 -6.53 6.84
N SER A 21 15.33 -5.80 7.10
CA SER A 21 15.39 -4.37 6.82
C SER A 21 15.12 -4.11 5.35
N ASP A 22 15.74 -4.90 4.48
CA ASP A 22 15.53 -4.75 3.05
C ASP A 22 14.09 -5.03 2.66
N ILE A 23 13.52 -6.08 3.25
CA ILE A 23 12.15 -6.45 2.95
C ILE A 23 11.19 -5.36 3.40
N VAL A 24 11.41 -4.83 4.60
CA VAL A 24 10.56 -3.75 5.11
C VAL A 24 10.65 -2.53 4.22
N ALA A 25 11.87 -2.18 3.78
CA ALA A 25 12.04 -1.03 2.89
C ALA A 25 11.29 -1.23 1.59
N LYS A 26 11.33 -2.43 1.04
CA LYS A 26 10.60 -2.73 -0.18
C LYS A 26 9.10 -2.65 0.04
N HIS A 27 8.63 -3.15 1.16
CA HIS A 27 7.21 -3.08 1.48
C HIS A 27 6.75 -1.63 1.62
N GLU A 28 7.56 -0.80 2.25
CA GLU A 28 7.22 0.61 2.41
C GLU A 28 7.11 1.29 1.06
N THR A 29 8.02 0.97 0.15
CA THR A 29 7.95 1.53 -1.19
C THR A 29 6.68 1.08 -1.89
N THR A 30 6.35 -0.21 -1.78
CA THR A 30 5.14 -0.74 -2.41
C THR A 30 3.89 -0.08 -1.84
N ILE A 31 3.85 0.09 -0.51
CA ILE A 31 2.71 0.72 0.13
C ILE A 31 2.56 2.16 -0.32
N THR A 32 3.66 2.89 -0.38
CA THR A 32 3.64 4.29 -0.80
C THR A 32 3.12 4.41 -2.24
N LEU A 33 3.64 3.57 -3.13
CA LEU A 33 3.20 3.60 -4.51
C LEU A 33 1.73 3.23 -4.64
N SER A 34 1.30 2.20 -3.90
CA SER A 34 -0.08 1.77 -3.95
C SER A 34 -1.01 2.86 -3.43
N THR A 35 -0.62 3.50 -2.34
CA THR A 35 -1.41 4.58 -1.76
C THR A 35 -1.53 5.74 -2.75
N SER A 36 -0.43 6.10 -3.40
CA SER A 36 -0.45 7.17 -4.39
C SER A 36 -1.40 6.85 -5.53
N ARG A 37 -1.36 5.60 -5.99
CA ARG A 37 -2.23 5.18 -7.09
C ARG A 37 -3.69 5.23 -6.68
N ILE A 38 -3.97 4.78 -5.47
CA ILE A 38 -5.35 4.80 -4.96
C ILE A 38 -5.85 6.24 -4.88
N GLU A 39 -5.03 7.14 -4.35
CA GLU A 39 -5.42 8.55 -4.26
C GLU A 39 -5.68 9.13 -5.63
N LYS A 40 -4.81 8.80 -6.58
CA LYS A 40 -4.98 9.30 -7.95
C LYS A 40 -6.27 8.79 -8.56
N LEU A 41 -6.55 7.50 -8.36
CA LEU A 41 -7.77 6.93 -8.89
C LEU A 41 -9.00 7.54 -8.24
N MET A 42 -8.94 7.78 -6.94
CA MET A 42 -10.05 8.40 -6.25
C MET A 42 -10.29 9.82 -6.74
N ASN A 43 -9.22 10.56 -6.99
CA ASN A 43 -9.35 11.90 -7.53
C ASN A 43 -9.95 11.87 -8.92
N MET A 44 -9.52 10.92 -9.74
CA MET A 44 -10.06 10.78 -11.09
C MET A 44 -11.54 10.44 -11.06
N LEU A 45 -11.93 9.58 -10.14
CA LEU A 45 -13.33 9.23 -9.98
C LEU A 45 -14.16 10.43 -9.53
N ALA A 46 -13.63 11.21 -8.60
CA ALA A 46 -14.32 12.39 -8.11
C ALA A 46 -14.51 13.38 -9.24
N GLU A 47 -13.49 13.59 -10.06
CA GLU A 47 -13.59 14.49 -11.20
C GLU A 47 -14.63 14.00 -12.19
N LYS A 48 -14.64 12.69 -12.42
CA LYS A 48 -15.57 12.12 -13.36
C LYS A 48 -17.01 12.28 -12.87
N GLU A 49 -17.21 12.11 -11.58
CA GLU A 49 -18.53 12.30 -11.01
C GLU A 49 -19.00 13.74 -11.18
N LEU A 50 -18.09 14.69 -10.97
CA LEU A 50 -18.43 16.09 -11.17
C LEU A 50 -18.78 16.38 -12.61
N GLU A 51 -18.03 15.81 -13.54
CA GLU A 51 -18.25 16.04 -14.96
C GLU A 51 -19.57 15.45 -15.43
N SER A 52 -19.90 14.27 -14.96
CA SER A 52 -21.13 13.62 -15.37
C SER A 52 -22.32 14.07 -14.54
N GLY A 53 -22.08 14.98 -13.60
CA GLY A 53 -23.17 15.47 -12.78
C GLY A 53 -23.44 14.55 -11.62
N GLY A 54 -22.86 14.84 -10.46
CA GLY A 54 -23.09 14.04 -9.29
C GLY A 54 -24.57 13.90 -8.97
N ALA A 55 -25.34 14.92 -9.32
CA ALA A 55 -26.78 14.89 -9.09
C ALA A 55 -27.43 13.78 -9.90
N ALA A 56 -26.97 13.57 -11.11
CA ALA A 56 -27.53 12.54 -11.94
C ALA A 56 -27.24 11.17 -11.32
N TYR A 57 -26.10 11.03 -10.73
CA TYR A 57 -25.74 9.81 -10.07
C TYR A 57 -26.70 9.50 -8.92
N PHE A 58 -27.02 10.51 -8.14
CA PHE A 58 -27.95 10.34 -7.04
C PHE A 58 -29.34 9.99 -7.53
N GLN A 59 -29.72 10.56 -8.66
CA GLN A 59 -31.02 10.25 -9.22
C GLN A 59 -31.11 8.79 -9.64
N ASP A 60 -30.04 8.29 -10.25
CA ASP A 60 -30.01 6.90 -10.63
C ASP A 60 -30.20 6.00 -9.44
N ASP A 61 -29.71 6.44 -8.36
CA ASP A 61 -29.81 5.66 -7.15
C ASP A 61 -31.22 5.33 -6.78
N LYS A 62 -32.11 6.13 -7.26
CA LYS A 62 -33.47 5.83 -7.02
C LYS A 62 -34.00 4.93 -8.00
N PRO A 63 -34.08 4.58 -8.42
CA PRO A 63 -34.56 3.84 -9.27
C PRO A 63 -35.10 3.82 -10.12
N PRO A 64 -35.16 3.99 -10.26
CA PRO A 64 -35.39 3.85 -10.93
C PRO A 64 -35.71 3.52 -11.64
N HIS A 65 -35.72 3.40 -11.59
CA HIS A 65 -35.79 3.30 -12.21
C HIS A 65 -35.76 2.72 -12.78
N TYR A 66 -35.64 2.48 -12.61
CA TYR A 66 -35.32 2.18 -13.19
C TYR A 66 -35.47 1.41 -13.34
#